data_429000228fea60ae1b9a6eed1f81f792
#
_entry.id   429000228fea60ae1b9a6eed1f81f792
#
_cell.length_a   1.000
_cell.length_b   1.000
_cell.length_c   1.000
_cell.angle_alpha   90.00
_cell.angle_beta   90.00
_cell.angle_gamma   90.00
#
_symmetry.space_group_name_H-M   'P 1'
#
loop_
_entity.id
_entity.type
_entity.pdbx_description
1 polymer ?
#
loop_
_entity_poly.entity_id
_entity_poly.type
_entity_poly.pdbx_seq_one_letter_code
_entity_poly.pdbx_strand_id
1 'polypeptide(L)'
;MDKGWLSVVAPPAWSRHCPWMGLLGDHGAMDVLSSRVLLHPTDPERSRVFYRDTLGLAIYREFGSGPDRGTVFFLGGGFLELSGRAAAPPAPDMALWLQVRELATTRGELGERGVPILREPKREPWGLLEMWVADPDGVRICIVEVPAEHPLRRRD
;
A
#
# COMPACT_ATOMS: atom_id res chain seq x y z
N MET A 1 0.76 -17.14 28.64
CA MET A 1 0.78 -17.63 27.23
C MET A 1 1.41 -16.54 26.38
N ASP A 2 2.68 -16.75 26.14
CA ASP A 2 3.56 -15.78 25.48
C ASP A 2 3.31 -15.84 23.98
N LYS A 3 2.74 -14.77 23.41
CA LYS A 3 2.53 -14.66 21.97
C LYS A 3 3.73 -13.91 21.39
N GLY A 4 4.72 -14.70 20.92
CA GLY A 4 5.90 -14.20 20.24
C GLY A 4 5.52 -13.32 19.04
N TRP A 5 5.73 -12.05 19.17
CA TRP A 5 5.74 -11.08 18.11
C TRP A 5 7.04 -11.26 17.33
N LEU A 6 6.92 -11.43 16.03
CA LEU A 6 8.07 -11.35 15.15
C LEU A 6 8.70 -9.96 15.32
N SER A 7 9.66 -9.88 16.22
CA SER A 7 10.64 -8.82 16.21
C SER A 7 11.22 -8.77 14.80
N VAL A 8 11.29 -7.60 14.20
CA VAL A 8 12.23 -7.36 13.10
C VAL A 8 13.60 -7.47 13.76
N VAL A 9 14.12 -8.69 13.77
CA VAL A 9 15.38 -9.03 14.39
C VAL A 9 16.45 -8.34 13.58
N ALA A 10 17.20 -7.44 14.22
CA ALA A 10 18.51 -7.07 13.72
C ALA A 10 19.25 -8.37 13.36
N PRO A 11 19.96 -8.44 12.23
CA PRO A 11 20.60 -9.67 11.80
C PRO A 11 21.44 -10.19 12.95
N PRO A 12 21.26 -11.45 13.38
CA PRO A 12 21.94 -11.98 14.54
C PRO A 12 23.44 -11.94 14.34
N ALA A 13 24.18 -11.76 15.43
CA ALA A 13 25.64 -11.59 15.41
C ALA A 13 26.43 -12.72 14.67
N TRP A 14 25.79 -13.87 14.39
CA TRP A 14 26.37 -14.94 13.59
C TRP A 14 26.52 -14.59 12.10
N SER A 15 25.84 -13.56 11.58
CA SER A 15 26.00 -13.14 10.18
C SER A 15 27.39 -12.59 9.87
N ARG A 16 28.20 -12.28 10.88
CA ARG A 16 29.58 -11.77 10.70
C ARG A 16 30.66 -12.85 10.68
N HIS A 17 30.30 -14.12 10.92
CA HIS A 17 31.26 -15.23 11.01
C HIS A 17 30.79 -16.51 10.31
N CYS A 18 29.96 -16.40 9.29
CA CYS A 18 29.59 -17.56 8.48
C CYS A 18 30.72 -17.89 7.51
N PRO A 19 31.39 -19.04 7.63
CA PRO A 19 32.52 -19.43 6.74
C PRO A 19 32.12 -19.58 5.27
N TRP A 20 30.84 -19.63 4.98
CA TRP A 20 30.26 -19.79 3.64
C TRP A 20 30.10 -18.48 2.87
N MET A 21 30.28 -17.31 3.54
CA MET A 21 30.17 -15.99 2.87
C MET A 21 31.29 -15.71 1.88
N GLY A 22 32.38 -16.49 1.92
CA GLY A 22 33.48 -16.36 0.94
C GLY A 22 33.27 -17.14 -0.36
N LEU A 23 32.23 -17.99 -0.46
CA LEU A 23 31.94 -18.81 -1.64
C LEU A 23 30.73 -18.33 -2.44
N LEU A 24 29.87 -17.46 -1.82
CA LEU A 24 28.85 -16.71 -2.54
C LEU A 24 29.57 -15.43 -2.97
N GLY A 25 29.91 -15.32 -4.26
CA GLY A 25 30.40 -14.05 -4.83
C GLY A 25 29.55 -12.89 -4.33
N ASP A 26 30.11 -11.71 -4.26
CA ASP A 26 29.44 -10.46 -3.88
C ASP A 26 28.18 -10.25 -4.75
N HIS A 27 27.13 -10.98 -4.43
CA HIS A 27 25.80 -10.75 -4.94
C HIS A 27 25.31 -9.51 -4.22
N GLY A 28 25.76 -8.35 -4.70
CA GLY A 28 25.35 -7.05 -4.18
C GLY A 28 23.84 -7.04 -4.01
N ALA A 29 23.38 -6.74 -2.80
CA ALA A 29 21.95 -6.53 -2.55
C ALA A 29 21.44 -5.51 -3.58
N MET A 30 20.25 -5.75 -4.13
CA MET A 30 19.61 -4.80 -5.03
C MET A 30 19.40 -3.48 -4.31
N ASP A 31 19.98 -2.39 -4.82
CA ASP A 31 19.81 -1.04 -4.27
C ASP A 31 18.51 -0.43 -4.76
N VAL A 32 17.46 -0.52 -3.95
CA VAL A 32 16.13 0.01 -4.28
C VAL A 32 16.03 1.46 -3.89
N LEU A 33 16.16 2.37 -4.85
CA LEU A 33 16.07 3.82 -4.63
C LEU A 33 14.63 4.35 -4.53
N SER A 34 13.67 3.65 -5.12
CA SER A 34 12.24 4.04 -5.11
C SER A 34 11.38 2.83 -5.39
N SER A 35 10.12 2.88 -4.96
CA SER A 35 9.14 1.83 -5.24
C SER A 35 7.86 2.41 -5.83
N ARG A 36 7.23 1.64 -6.73
CA ARG A 36 6.00 2.01 -7.38
C ARG A 36 5.13 0.79 -7.67
N VAL A 37 3.86 0.88 -7.34
CA VAL A 37 2.85 -0.07 -7.78
C VAL A 37 2.34 0.39 -9.16
N LEU A 38 2.41 -0.48 -10.17
CA LEU A 38 1.85 -0.23 -11.49
C LEU A 38 0.47 -0.88 -11.57
N LEU A 39 -0.54 -0.08 -11.87
CA LEU A 39 -1.91 -0.52 -12.01
C LEU A 39 -2.41 -0.16 -13.41
N HIS A 40 -2.88 -1.15 -14.15
CA HIS A 40 -3.48 -0.99 -15.46
C HIS A 40 -5.01 -1.17 -15.34
N PRO A 41 -5.77 -0.08 -15.21
CA PRO A 41 -7.22 -0.16 -15.00
C PRO A 41 -7.96 -0.53 -16.28
N THR A 42 -9.17 -1.07 -16.13
CA THR A 42 -10.07 -1.33 -17.28
C THR A 42 -10.63 -0.03 -17.84
N ASP A 43 -10.85 0.97 -16.98
CA ASP A 43 -11.22 2.34 -17.32
C ASP A 43 -10.27 3.33 -16.62
N PRO A 44 -9.22 3.81 -17.34
CA PRO A 44 -8.20 4.69 -16.76
C PRO A 44 -8.76 6.00 -16.21
N GLU A 45 -9.77 6.57 -16.85
CA GLU A 45 -10.34 7.84 -16.40
C GLU A 45 -11.17 7.67 -15.13
N ARG A 46 -11.99 6.63 -15.06
CA ARG A 46 -12.78 6.30 -13.86
C ARG A 46 -11.86 6.01 -12.66
N SER A 47 -10.81 5.24 -12.86
CA SER A 47 -9.85 4.96 -11.80
C SER A 47 -9.08 6.21 -11.38
N ARG A 48 -8.68 7.06 -12.32
CA ARG A 48 -8.00 8.31 -12.02
C ARG A 48 -8.87 9.25 -11.16
N VAL A 49 -10.15 9.41 -11.52
CA VAL A 49 -11.11 10.19 -10.72
C VAL A 49 -11.26 9.60 -9.32
N PHE A 50 -11.35 8.27 -9.21
CA PHE A 50 -11.46 7.60 -7.91
C PHE A 50 -10.25 7.88 -7.03
N TYR A 51 -9.03 7.65 -7.51
CA TYR A 51 -7.82 7.86 -6.69
C TYR A 51 -7.57 9.33 -6.39
N ARG A 52 -7.82 10.25 -7.34
CA ARG A 52 -7.63 11.68 -7.15
C ARG A 52 -8.71 12.31 -6.28
N ASP A 53 -9.97 12.13 -6.65
CA ASP A 53 -11.09 12.92 -6.09
C ASP A 53 -11.78 12.19 -4.94
N THR A 54 -11.94 10.86 -5.06
CA THR A 54 -12.64 10.06 -4.05
C THR A 54 -11.71 9.68 -2.89
N LEU A 55 -10.53 9.12 -3.17
CA LEU A 55 -9.52 8.84 -2.13
C LEU A 55 -8.73 10.09 -1.73
N GLY A 56 -8.66 11.11 -2.59
CA GLY A 56 -7.94 12.35 -2.31
C GLY A 56 -6.42 12.20 -2.37
N LEU A 57 -5.90 11.27 -3.16
CA LEU A 57 -4.45 11.09 -3.30
C LEU A 57 -3.83 12.23 -4.09
N ALA A 58 -2.74 12.80 -3.57
CA ALA A 58 -1.99 13.83 -4.26
C ALA A 58 -1.29 13.28 -5.50
N ILE A 59 -1.41 14.01 -6.62
CA ILE A 59 -0.70 13.68 -7.86
C ILE A 59 0.76 14.08 -7.70
N TYR A 60 1.68 13.13 -7.94
CA TYR A 60 3.11 13.38 -8.05
C TYR A 60 3.46 13.92 -9.43
N ARG A 61 2.98 13.27 -10.49
CA ARG A 61 3.15 13.71 -11.88
C ARG A 61 2.14 13.06 -12.81
N GLU A 62 1.97 13.68 -13.97
CA GLU A 62 1.28 13.10 -15.13
C GLU A 62 2.24 13.03 -16.32
N PHE A 63 2.00 12.11 -17.23
CA PHE A 63 2.79 11.94 -18.43
C PHE A 63 1.93 11.39 -19.58
N GLY A 64 2.44 11.47 -20.81
CA GLY A 64 1.73 11.04 -21.99
C GLY A 64 0.51 11.89 -22.32
N SER A 65 -0.28 11.44 -23.28
CA SER A 65 -1.52 12.10 -23.70
C SER A 65 -2.49 11.09 -24.30
N GLY A 66 -3.79 11.44 -24.32
CA GLY A 66 -4.82 10.56 -24.88
C GLY A 66 -4.81 9.17 -24.23
N PRO A 67 -4.79 8.08 -25.02
CA PRO A 67 -4.80 6.71 -24.51
C PRO A 67 -3.55 6.33 -23.69
N ASP A 68 -2.42 7.00 -23.95
CA ASP A 68 -1.14 6.74 -23.29
C ASP A 68 -0.90 7.63 -22.07
N ARG A 69 -1.92 8.37 -21.64
CA ARG A 69 -1.83 9.20 -20.43
C ARG A 69 -1.68 8.33 -19.20
N GLY A 70 -0.66 8.63 -18.40
CA GLY A 70 -0.46 8.04 -17.08
C GLY A 70 -0.48 9.09 -15.98
N THR A 71 -0.90 8.67 -14.78
CA THR A 71 -0.92 9.50 -13.58
C THR A 71 -0.24 8.75 -12.44
N VAL A 72 0.67 9.40 -11.75
CA VAL A 72 1.39 8.88 -10.59
C VAL A 72 0.91 9.61 -9.36
N PHE A 73 0.48 8.86 -8.36
CA PHE A 73 0.03 9.37 -7.06
C PHE A 73 1.03 9.04 -5.95
N PHE A 74 1.08 9.90 -4.95
CA PHE A 74 1.79 9.60 -3.70
C PHE A 74 1.01 8.55 -2.88
N LEU A 75 1.73 7.54 -2.36
CA LEU A 75 1.24 6.55 -1.40
C LEU A 75 2.04 6.57 -0.09
N GLY A 76 2.36 7.75 0.43
CA GLY A 76 3.22 7.84 1.60
C GLY A 76 4.68 7.50 1.26
N GLY A 77 5.15 6.29 1.59
CA GLY A 77 6.54 5.86 1.31
C GLY A 77 6.82 5.38 -0.11
N GLY A 78 5.83 5.39 -1.00
CA GLY A 78 5.96 4.95 -2.40
C GLY A 78 4.95 5.64 -3.29
N PHE A 79 4.72 5.05 -4.46
CA PHE A 79 3.84 5.63 -5.47
C PHE A 79 2.86 4.59 -6.04
N LEU A 80 1.71 5.08 -6.52
CA LEU A 80 0.81 4.34 -7.38
C LEU A 80 0.82 4.99 -8.77
N GLU A 81 1.10 4.22 -9.79
CA GLU A 81 0.97 4.66 -11.18
C GLU A 81 -0.23 4.00 -11.84
N LEU A 82 -1.12 4.83 -12.35
CA LEU A 82 -2.17 4.41 -13.27
C LEU A 82 -1.69 4.68 -14.70
N SER A 83 -1.50 3.64 -15.48
CA SER A 83 -1.04 3.76 -16.89
C SER A 83 -1.58 2.62 -17.73
N GLY A 84 -1.74 2.88 -19.04
CA GLY A 84 -2.30 1.91 -19.96
C GLY A 84 -3.76 1.54 -19.67
N ARG A 85 -4.23 0.50 -20.33
CA ARG A 85 -5.58 -0.06 -20.14
C ARG A 85 -5.50 -1.58 -20.17
N ALA A 86 -6.09 -2.23 -19.16
CA ALA A 86 -6.26 -3.68 -19.14
C ALA A 86 -7.58 -4.11 -19.79
N ALA A 87 -7.60 -5.31 -20.38
CA ALA A 87 -8.82 -5.93 -20.90
C ALA A 87 -9.70 -6.54 -19.80
N ALA A 88 -9.11 -6.82 -18.63
CA ALA A 88 -9.78 -7.38 -17.46
C ALA A 88 -9.25 -6.73 -16.17
N PRO A 89 -10.03 -6.75 -15.07
CA PRO A 89 -9.58 -6.27 -13.78
C PRO A 89 -8.29 -6.96 -13.31
N PRO A 90 -7.49 -6.30 -12.45
CA PRO A 90 -6.32 -6.91 -11.82
C PRO A 90 -6.66 -8.17 -11.03
N ALA A 91 -5.63 -8.95 -10.67
CA ALA A 91 -5.79 -10.17 -9.90
C ALA A 91 -6.49 -9.90 -8.56
N PRO A 92 -7.50 -10.70 -8.17
CA PRO A 92 -8.34 -10.45 -6.98
C PRO A 92 -7.57 -10.54 -5.65
N ASP A 93 -6.40 -11.18 -5.66
CA ASP A 93 -5.55 -11.38 -4.48
C ASP A 93 -4.58 -10.21 -4.22
N MET A 94 -4.54 -9.23 -5.12
CA MET A 94 -3.77 -8.01 -4.91
C MET A 94 -4.55 -7.03 -4.04
N ALA A 95 -3.87 -6.40 -3.08
CA ALA A 95 -4.44 -5.34 -2.27
C ALA A 95 -3.43 -4.22 -2.04
N LEU A 96 -3.92 -3.00 -1.92
CA LEU A 96 -3.16 -1.86 -1.42
C LEU A 96 -3.33 -1.79 0.10
N TRP A 97 -2.25 -1.49 0.82
CA TRP A 97 -2.29 -1.22 2.26
C TRP A 97 -1.94 0.26 2.48
N LEU A 98 -2.89 1.04 2.99
CA LEU A 98 -2.75 2.48 3.16
C LEU A 98 -2.91 2.84 4.63
N GLN A 99 -1.86 3.39 5.23
CA GLN A 99 -1.93 3.89 6.60
C GLN A 99 -2.50 5.29 6.61
N VAL A 100 -3.49 5.51 7.45
CA VAL A 100 -4.10 6.81 7.74
C VAL A 100 -3.85 7.22 9.19
N ARG A 101 -4.07 8.50 9.47
CA ARG A 101 -3.89 9.04 10.82
C ARG A 101 -5.01 8.59 11.76
N GLU A 102 -6.25 8.64 11.28
CA GLU A 102 -7.47 8.34 12.03
C GLU A 102 -8.48 7.65 11.13
N LEU A 103 -8.80 6.40 11.45
CA LEU A 103 -9.62 5.55 10.60
C LEU A 103 -11.10 5.97 10.63
N ALA A 104 -11.60 6.43 11.78
CA ALA A 104 -12.99 6.84 11.93
C ALA A 104 -13.31 8.06 11.04
N THR A 105 -12.45 9.07 11.03
CA THR A 105 -12.56 10.24 10.15
C THR A 105 -12.53 9.83 8.68
N THR A 106 -11.54 9.00 8.29
CA THR A 106 -11.41 8.50 6.91
C THR A 106 -12.66 7.71 6.49
N ARG A 107 -13.20 6.88 7.38
CA ARG A 107 -14.44 6.14 7.13
C ARG A 107 -15.62 7.06 6.87
N GLY A 108 -15.76 8.13 7.66
CA GLY A 108 -16.81 9.15 7.48
C GLY A 108 -16.71 9.82 6.12
N GLU A 109 -15.53 10.35 5.78
CA GLU A 109 -15.25 11.03 4.52
C GLU A 109 -15.52 10.14 3.29
N LEU A 110 -15.07 8.89 3.32
CA LEU A 110 -15.31 7.95 2.23
C LEU A 110 -16.78 7.57 2.09
N GLY A 111 -17.50 7.45 3.22
CA GLY A 111 -18.94 7.22 3.22
C GLY A 111 -19.72 8.38 2.61
N GLU A 112 -19.37 9.63 2.93
CA GLU A 112 -19.97 10.83 2.34
C GLU A 112 -19.72 10.93 0.83
N ARG A 113 -18.58 10.43 0.36
CA ARG A 113 -18.23 10.34 -1.06
C ARG A 113 -18.84 9.12 -1.76
N GLY A 114 -19.65 8.33 -1.06
CA GLY A 114 -20.34 7.16 -1.61
C GLY A 114 -19.47 5.96 -1.90
N VAL A 115 -18.30 5.83 -1.27
CA VAL A 115 -17.43 4.66 -1.41
C VAL A 115 -18.04 3.47 -0.69
N PRO A 116 -18.28 2.34 -1.37
CA PRO A 116 -18.75 1.13 -0.73
C PRO A 116 -17.74 0.60 0.29
N ILE A 117 -18.15 0.49 1.54
CA ILE A 117 -17.32 -0.10 2.60
C ILE A 117 -17.51 -1.62 2.54
N LEU A 118 -16.46 -2.34 2.15
CA LEU A 118 -16.47 -3.81 2.08
C LEU A 118 -16.41 -4.46 3.46
N ARG A 119 -15.69 -3.82 4.38
CA ARG A 119 -15.62 -4.22 5.78
C ARG A 119 -15.43 -2.97 6.64
N GLU A 120 -16.32 -2.82 7.62
CA GLU A 120 -16.27 -1.70 8.58
C GLU A 120 -15.01 -1.75 9.45
N PRO A 121 -14.60 -0.59 10.02
CA PRO A 121 -13.46 -0.51 10.93
C PRO A 121 -13.53 -1.55 12.04
N LYS A 122 -12.46 -2.32 12.19
CA LYS A 122 -12.33 -3.37 13.21
C LYS A 122 -10.92 -3.40 13.75
N ARG A 123 -10.79 -3.61 15.08
CA ARG A 123 -9.50 -3.92 15.68
C ARG A 123 -9.15 -5.37 15.41
N GLU A 124 -8.02 -5.58 14.78
CA GLU A 124 -7.52 -6.92 14.45
C GLU A 124 -6.72 -7.52 15.62
N PRO A 125 -6.55 -8.86 15.65
CA PRO A 125 -5.80 -9.53 16.72
C PRO A 125 -4.35 -9.04 16.86
N TRP A 126 -3.76 -8.53 15.79
CA TRP A 126 -2.42 -7.91 15.78
C TRP A 126 -2.40 -6.46 16.24
N GLY A 127 -3.54 -5.89 16.64
CA GLY A 127 -3.64 -4.60 17.31
C GLY A 127 -3.92 -3.41 16.40
N LEU A 128 -3.90 -3.56 15.07
CA LEU A 128 -4.24 -2.51 14.12
C LEU A 128 -5.75 -2.33 14.00
N LEU A 129 -6.19 -1.11 13.65
CA LEU A 129 -7.55 -0.84 13.21
C LEU A 129 -7.58 -0.87 11.69
N GLU A 130 -8.42 -1.71 11.11
CA GLU A 130 -8.48 -1.91 9.66
C GLU A 130 -9.90 -1.78 9.11
N MET A 131 -10.00 -1.18 7.94
CA MET A 131 -11.21 -1.09 7.13
C MET A 131 -10.87 -1.48 5.70
N TRP A 132 -11.85 -2.03 4.97
CA TRP A 132 -11.64 -2.43 3.59
C TRP A 132 -12.62 -1.74 2.65
N VAL A 133 -12.09 -1.22 1.57
CA VAL A 133 -12.83 -0.69 0.42
C VAL A 133 -12.28 -1.30 -0.87
N ALA A 134 -12.86 -0.97 -2.01
CA ALA A 134 -12.32 -1.32 -3.32
C ALA A 134 -12.34 -0.12 -4.26
N ASP A 135 -11.42 -0.13 -5.22
CA ASP A 135 -11.45 0.77 -6.35
C ASP A 135 -12.53 0.35 -7.38
N PRO A 136 -12.74 1.12 -8.45
CA PRO A 136 -13.74 0.79 -9.47
C PRO A 136 -13.53 -0.52 -10.22
N ASP A 137 -12.31 -1.05 -10.25
CA ASP A 137 -11.96 -2.33 -10.86
C ASP A 137 -11.97 -3.50 -9.84
N GLY A 138 -12.29 -3.21 -8.58
CA GLY A 138 -12.33 -4.22 -7.52
C GLY A 138 -10.99 -4.46 -6.84
N VAL A 139 -9.96 -3.65 -7.11
CA VAL A 139 -8.69 -3.72 -6.36
C VAL A 139 -8.97 -3.39 -4.91
N ARG A 140 -8.68 -4.34 -4.03
CA ARG A 140 -8.94 -4.19 -2.59
C ARG A 140 -7.96 -3.21 -1.96
N ILE A 141 -8.48 -2.37 -1.09
CA ILE A 141 -7.69 -1.38 -0.35
C ILE A 141 -7.96 -1.56 1.14
N CYS A 142 -6.93 -1.99 1.86
CA CYS A 142 -6.92 -2.03 3.32
C CYS A 142 -6.50 -0.66 3.84
N ILE A 143 -7.40 0.04 4.49
CA ILE A 143 -7.12 1.33 5.13
C ILE A 143 -6.89 1.07 6.61
N VAL A 144 -5.76 1.52 7.13
CA VAL A 144 -5.24 1.10 8.43
C VAL A 144 -4.88 2.29 9.29
N GLU A 145 -5.34 2.27 10.54
CA GLU A 145 -4.80 3.11 11.59
C GLU A 145 -3.87 2.27 12.47
N VAL A 146 -2.66 2.77 12.70
CA VAL A 146 -1.73 2.24 13.68
C VAL A 146 -1.95 2.99 14.98
N PRO A 147 -2.51 2.36 16.04
CA PRO A 147 -2.72 3.01 17.34
C PRO A 147 -1.42 3.55 17.94
N ALA A 148 -1.53 4.59 18.78
CA ALA A 148 -0.37 5.27 19.34
C ALA A 148 0.55 4.35 20.15
N GLU A 149 -0.06 3.37 20.84
CA GLU A 149 0.63 2.38 21.67
C GLU A 149 1.23 1.21 20.87
N HIS A 150 0.92 1.11 19.57
CA HIS A 150 1.36 -0.03 18.76
C HIS A 150 2.86 0.06 18.42
N PRO A 151 3.63 -1.06 18.48
CA PRO A 151 5.07 -1.08 18.21
C PRO A 151 5.48 -0.47 16.87
N LEU A 152 4.64 -0.58 15.82
CA LEU A 152 4.91 0.03 14.51
C LEU A 152 4.98 1.57 14.53
N ARG A 153 4.47 2.23 15.58
CA ARG A 153 4.61 3.70 15.75
C ARG A 153 5.91 4.10 16.45
N ARG A 154 6.52 3.17 17.16
CA ARG A 154 7.83 3.42 17.80
C ARG A 154 8.90 3.28 16.70
N ARG A 155 9.29 4.40 16.11
CA ARG A 155 10.56 4.48 15.40
C ARG A 155 11.61 4.79 16.48
N ASP A 156 12.39 3.78 16.83
CA ASP A 156 13.61 3.98 17.58
C ASP A 156 14.63 4.72 16.72
#